data_1bbebad8c6d43cfd173f8f52a85b5b1e
#
_entry.id   1bbebad8c6d43cfd173f8f52a85b5b1e
#
_cell.length_a   1.000
_cell.length_b   1.000
_cell.length_c   1.000
_cell.angle_alpha   90.00
_cell.angle_beta   90.00
_cell.angle_gamma   90.00
#
_symmetry.space_group_name_H-M   'P 1'
#
loop_
_entity.id
_entity.type
_entity.pdbx_description
1 polymer ?
#
loop_
_entity_poly.entity_id
_entity_poly.type
_entity_poly.pdbx_seq_one_letter_code
_entity_poly.pdbx_strand_id
1 'polypeptide(L)'
;DAYNYQQKPWYQNTKKKKSNNWSDPFTEINGNIICSYCIPLITDSGKFLGVLAVDMSLADLTEEVQSVKPYSKSYLTIMDRKLNFVVHPNKDLILKGNPTQVLDKSKYEVNESIFVDIKNQKRGIGAFGERGDEKYLYYAPIKRVGWTITLECDKDEITAGVVAVRWQLAITSTLGIIGLLFVCLFLMRKFLRPIQLYSNAALRIADGNFHTPLPKMHDHNELWALGNSLNHMQHSLDKYITELKTTTQEKGRIESELNIASKIQMSMIPKIFPPYPDRDDVDIYGTLIPAKAVGGDLYDFFLRDEKLFFCIGDVSGKGVPASLVMAVTRSLIRIVAAQESRPERIVASLNNSMSDMNDSNMFVTLFVGVLDLPTGRFRYCNAGHNAPAIIDGATGDIKLLNVKPNLPVAIMPNMKFEAQETSITPGTSIFMYTDGLTEAENAEKELFGEDRMIKTLKGMENKTSKEQIEGMLEAVHQHVKDAEQSDDLTMITLKYQRKECDTKFYRKLTLHNDIRETPKIADFMDDIV
;
A
#
# COMPACT_ATOMS: atom_id res chain seq x y z
N ASP A 1 -20.64 36.29 -35.24
CA ASP A 1 -19.68 35.39 -35.83
C ASP A 1 -19.63 34.11 -35.00
N ALA A 2 -19.96 32.99 -35.66
CA ALA A 2 -19.95 31.69 -34.99
C ALA A 2 -18.51 31.35 -34.58
N TYR A 3 -18.29 31.09 -33.31
CA TYR A 3 -17.00 30.67 -32.77
C TYR A 3 -16.52 29.38 -33.44
N ASN A 4 -15.60 29.53 -34.38
CA ASN A 4 -15.07 28.38 -35.12
C ASN A 4 -13.98 27.66 -34.31
N TYR A 5 -14.42 26.83 -33.38
CA TYR A 5 -13.53 26.07 -32.47
C TYR A 5 -12.63 25.08 -33.25
N GLN A 6 -13.08 24.61 -34.42
CA GLN A 6 -12.33 23.62 -35.17
C GLN A 6 -11.01 24.16 -35.72
N GLN A 7 -10.90 25.46 -35.90
CA GLN A 7 -9.66 26.13 -36.36
C GLN A 7 -8.72 26.49 -35.20
N LYS A 8 -9.19 26.37 -33.97
CA LYS A 8 -8.38 26.76 -32.82
C LYS A 8 -7.25 25.78 -32.54
N PRO A 9 -6.07 26.28 -32.10
CA PRO A 9 -4.88 25.46 -31.85
C PRO A 9 -5.13 24.29 -30.88
N TRP A 10 -5.90 24.53 -29.81
CA TRP A 10 -6.21 23.49 -28.82
C TRP A 10 -6.96 22.32 -29.44
N TYR A 11 -7.92 22.57 -30.33
CA TYR A 11 -8.69 21.55 -31.00
C TYR A 11 -7.84 20.80 -32.04
N GLN A 12 -7.11 21.53 -32.89
CA GLN A 12 -6.26 20.96 -33.92
C GLN A 12 -5.11 20.12 -33.36
N ASN A 13 -4.46 20.62 -32.31
CA ASN A 13 -3.38 19.89 -31.64
C ASN A 13 -3.89 18.57 -31.01
N THR A 14 -5.04 18.60 -30.37
CA THR A 14 -5.65 17.41 -29.75
C THR A 14 -6.09 16.41 -30.81
N LYS A 15 -6.69 16.88 -31.91
CA LYS A 15 -7.05 16.04 -33.06
C LYS A 15 -5.83 15.36 -33.68
N LYS A 16 -4.71 16.09 -33.80
CA LYS A 16 -3.45 15.58 -34.36
C LYS A 16 -2.77 14.59 -33.40
N LYS A 17 -2.70 14.91 -32.12
CA LYS A 17 -2.01 14.07 -31.11
C LYS A 17 -2.82 12.82 -30.74
N LYS A 18 -4.13 12.87 -30.86
CA LYS A 18 -5.05 11.80 -30.42
C LYS A 18 -4.84 11.33 -28.99
N SER A 19 -4.34 12.19 -28.13
CA SER A 19 -4.09 11.94 -26.71
C SER A 19 -4.43 13.15 -25.89
N ASN A 20 -4.73 12.92 -24.60
CA ASN A 20 -4.98 13.99 -23.65
C ASN A 20 -3.79 14.95 -23.61
N ASN A 21 -4.08 16.21 -23.66
CA ASN A 21 -3.03 17.22 -23.63
C ASN A 21 -3.57 18.56 -23.10
N TRP A 22 -2.66 19.36 -22.59
CA TRP A 22 -2.92 20.75 -22.27
C TRP A 22 -2.68 21.62 -23.50
N SER A 23 -3.57 22.60 -23.73
CA SER A 23 -3.33 23.64 -24.72
C SER A 23 -2.24 24.60 -24.24
N ASP A 24 -1.59 25.28 -25.19
CA ASP A 24 -0.89 26.52 -24.83
C ASP A 24 -1.95 27.53 -24.33
N PRO A 25 -1.57 28.46 -23.43
CA PRO A 25 -2.47 29.53 -23.02
C PRO A 25 -2.95 30.36 -24.22
N PHE A 26 -4.22 30.72 -24.24
CA PHE A 26 -4.79 31.57 -25.28
C PHE A 26 -5.84 32.52 -24.71
N THR A 27 -6.09 33.62 -25.42
CA THR A 27 -7.11 34.57 -25.04
C THR A 27 -8.45 34.14 -25.63
N GLU A 28 -9.45 34.01 -24.77
CA GLU A 28 -10.82 33.73 -25.14
C GLU A 28 -11.51 34.97 -25.72
N ILE A 29 -12.72 34.82 -26.27
CA ILE A 29 -13.50 35.94 -26.88
C ILE A 29 -13.84 37.03 -25.86
N ASN A 30 -14.04 36.66 -24.60
CA ASN A 30 -14.31 37.54 -23.48
C ASN A 30 -13.05 38.30 -22.94
N GLY A 31 -11.88 38.03 -23.55
CA GLY A 31 -10.63 38.65 -23.14
C GLY A 31 -9.88 37.91 -22.03
N ASN A 32 -10.45 36.85 -21.45
CA ASN A 32 -9.80 36.05 -20.44
C ASN A 32 -8.70 35.17 -21.04
N ILE A 33 -7.61 35.01 -20.33
CA ILE A 33 -6.55 34.09 -20.71
C ILE A 33 -6.84 32.75 -20.01
N ILE A 34 -7.00 31.72 -20.81
CA ILE A 34 -7.30 30.36 -20.33
C ILE A 34 -6.31 29.35 -20.88
N CYS A 35 -6.27 28.21 -20.24
CA CYS A 35 -5.59 27.00 -20.70
C CYS A 35 -6.55 25.83 -20.58
N SER A 36 -6.68 25.04 -21.63
CA SER A 36 -7.66 23.95 -21.66
C SER A 36 -6.98 22.60 -21.54
N TYR A 37 -7.52 21.76 -20.67
CA TYR A 37 -7.21 20.32 -20.70
C TYR A 37 -8.12 19.64 -21.70
N CYS A 38 -7.50 19.10 -22.75
CA CYS A 38 -8.20 18.59 -23.91
C CYS A 38 -8.11 17.06 -23.96
N ILE A 39 -9.27 16.43 -24.07
CA ILE A 39 -9.42 14.98 -24.16
C ILE A 39 -10.04 14.66 -25.54
N PRO A 40 -9.36 13.91 -26.41
CA PRO A 40 -9.92 13.51 -27.69
C PRO A 40 -11.00 12.44 -27.48
N LEU A 41 -12.15 12.63 -28.06
CA LEU A 41 -13.22 11.66 -28.12
C LEU A 41 -13.00 10.80 -29.36
N ILE A 42 -12.66 9.53 -29.15
CA ILE A 42 -12.31 8.58 -30.21
C ILE A 42 -13.17 7.32 -30.01
N THR A 43 -13.77 6.81 -31.07
CA THR A 43 -14.51 5.53 -31.03
C THR A 43 -13.54 4.34 -30.88
N ASP A 44 -14.05 3.20 -30.51
CA ASP A 44 -13.28 1.94 -30.48
C ASP A 44 -12.67 1.58 -31.84
N SER A 45 -13.28 2.06 -32.94
CA SER A 45 -12.76 1.92 -34.31
C SER A 45 -11.69 2.96 -34.69
N GLY A 46 -11.25 3.81 -33.72
CA GLY A 46 -10.20 4.82 -33.93
C GLY A 46 -10.67 6.11 -34.64
N LYS A 47 -11.98 6.28 -34.90
CA LYS A 47 -12.54 7.48 -35.52
C LYS A 47 -12.62 8.61 -34.49
N PHE A 48 -12.03 9.74 -34.82
CA PHE A 48 -12.10 10.96 -34.01
C PHE A 48 -13.51 11.58 -34.12
N LEU A 49 -14.16 11.78 -32.98
CA LEU A 49 -15.49 12.39 -32.86
C LEU A 49 -15.44 13.86 -32.49
N GLY A 50 -14.48 14.24 -31.64
CA GLY A 50 -14.39 15.60 -31.13
C GLY A 50 -13.37 15.73 -30.02
N VAL A 51 -13.42 16.83 -29.28
CA VAL A 51 -12.59 17.10 -28.11
C VAL A 51 -13.49 17.54 -26.96
N LEU A 52 -13.32 16.92 -25.83
CA LEU A 52 -13.81 17.44 -24.56
C LEU A 52 -12.71 18.33 -23.98
N ALA A 53 -13.00 19.58 -23.74
CA ALA A 53 -12.07 20.53 -23.16
C ALA A 53 -12.59 21.04 -21.81
N VAL A 54 -11.70 21.12 -20.84
CA VAL A 54 -11.94 21.74 -19.55
C VAL A 54 -11.01 22.95 -19.43
N ASP A 55 -11.59 24.11 -19.27
CA ASP A 55 -10.86 25.37 -19.26
C ASP A 55 -10.45 25.75 -17.84
N MET A 56 -9.23 26.21 -17.72
CA MET A 56 -8.65 26.73 -16.50
C MET A 56 -8.28 28.21 -16.72
N SER A 57 -8.83 29.06 -15.91
CA SER A 57 -8.50 30.50 -15.92
C SER A 57 -7.07 30.72 -15.40
N LEU A 58 -6.25 31.43 -16.17
CA LEU A 58 -4.93 31.82 -15.68
C LEU A 58 -4.99 32.92 -14.62
N ALA A 59 -6.09 33.66 -14.59
CA ALA A 59 -6.32 34.68 -13.54
C ALA A 59 -6.52 33.98 -12.19
N ASP A 60 -7.41 32.99 -12.14
CA ASP A 60 -7.69 32.21 -10.93
C ASP A 60 -6.45 31.43 -10.48
N LEU A 61 -5.77 30.78 -11.44
CA LEU A 61 -4.50 30.11 -11.16
C LEU A 61 -3.46 31.08 -10.61
N THR A 62 -3.40 32.31 -11.12
CA THR A 62 -2.47 33.32 -10.64
C THR A 62 -2.80 33.72 -9.21
N GLU A 63 -4.06 33.92 -8.89
CA GLU A 63 -4.50 34.26 -7.55
C GLU A 63 -4.15 33.15 -6.55
N GLU A 64 -4.43 31.90 -6.91
CA GLU A 64 -4.14 30.74 -6.07
C GLU A 64 -2.63 30.58 -5.85
N VAL A 65 -1.84 30.65 -6.91
CA VAL A 65 -0.37 30.55 -6.82
C VAL A 65 0.22 31.69 -6.00
N GLN A 66 -0.29 32.91 -6.15
CA GLN A 66 0.20 34.07 -5.39
C GLN A 66 -0.28 34.09 -3.93
N SER A 67 -1.30 33.32 -3.57
CA SER A 67 -1.70 33.12 -2.18
C SER A 67 -0.64 32.35 -1.37
N VAL A 68 0.16 31.54 -2.03
CA VAL A 68 1.24 30.76 -1.42
C VAL A 68 2.49 31.64 -1.30
N LYS A 69 2.74 32.15 -0.13
CA LYS A 69 3.91 32.99 0.20
C LYS A 69 4.74 32.30 1.27
N PRO A 70 5.74 31.48 0.91
CA PRO A 70 6.61 30.84 1.90
C PRO A 70 7.40 31.83 2.74
N TYR A 71 7.71 33.00 2.17
CA TYR A 71 8.39 34.12 2.82
C TYR A 71 7.67 35.43 2.47
N SER A 72 7.86 36.47 3.28
CA SER A 72 7.10 37.72 3.16
C SER A 72 7.33 38.45 1.83
N LYS A 73 8.56 38.40 1.32
CA LYS A 73 8.95 39.02 0.06
C LYS A 73 9.07 38.00 -1.09
N SER A 74 8.68 36.76 -0.85
CA SER A 74 8.72 35.75 -1.90
C SER A 74 7.49 35.79 -2.78
N TYR A 75 7.66 35.39 -4.02
CA TYR A 75 6.53 35.14 -4.91
C TYR A 75 6.83 33.97 -5.85
N LEU A 76 5.76 33.36 -6.29
CA LEU A 76 5.83 32.25 -7.22
C LEU A 76 5.52 32.75 -8.63
N THR A 77 6.25 32.20 -9.61
CA THR A 77 5.88 32.36 -11.01
C THR A 77 5.80 31.01 -11.71
N ILE A 78 5.06 30.94 -12.78
CA ILE A 78 5.01 29.78 -13.66
C ILE A 78 5.36 30.22 -15.07
N MET A 79 6.26 29.50 -15.70
CA MET A 79 6.71 29.75 -17.07
C MET A 79 6.41 28.56 -17.97
N ASP A 80 6.13 28.85 -19.23
CA ASP A 80 6.03 27.85 -20.30
C ASP A 80 7.43 27.40 -20.78
N ARG A 81 7.48 26.46 -21.72
CA ARG A 81 8.75 25.96 -22.31
C ARG A 81 9.52 27.03 -23.11
N LYS A 82 8.85 28.12 -23.50
CA LYS A 82 9.45 29.24 -24.23
C LYS A 82 9.93 30.32 -23.26
N LEU A 83 9.79 30.09 -21.95
CA LEU A 83 10.07 31.05 -20.88
C LEU A 83 9.08 32.22 -20.81
N ASN A 84 7.89 32.13 -21.42
CA ASN A 84 6.89 33.15 -21.20
C ASN A 84 6.23 32.92 -19.83
N PHE A 85 5.94 33.98 -19.12
CA PHE A 85 5.22 33.89 -17.86
C PHE A 85 3.77 33.47 -18.10
N VAL A 86 3.36 32.36 -17.49
CA VAL A 86 1.97 31.90 -17.42
C VAL A 86 1.30 32.43 -16.16
N VAL A 87 2.06 32.51 -15.06
CA VAL A 87 1.68 33.11 -13.79
C VAL A 87 2.80 34.07 -13.35
N HIS A 88 2.43 35.31 -13.05
CA HIS A 88 3.37 36.31 -12.54
C HIS A 88 2.60 37.33 -11.66
N PRO A 89 3.22 37.85 -10.56
CA PRO A 89 2.59 38.90 -9.72
C PRO A 89 2.17 40.12 -10.52
N ASN A 90 3.02 40.56 -11.45
CA ASN A 90 2.67 41.61 -12.39
C ASN A 90 1.91 41.00 -13.58
N LYS A 91 0.61 41.30 -13.65
CA LYS A 91 -0.30 40.80 -14.69
C LYS A 91 0.10 41.22 -16.12
N ASP A 92 0.78 42.35 -16.27
CA ASP A 92 1.21 42.85 -17.59
C ASP A 92 2.28 41.97 -18.25
N LEU A 93 2.98 41.15 -17.46
CA LEU A 93 4.01 40.22 -17.93
C LEU A 93 3.46 38.88 -18.35
N ILE A 94 2.20 38.56 -18.02
CA ILE A 94 1.59 37.28 -18.36
C ILE A 94 1.43 37.17 -19.88
N LEU A 95 2.07 36.17 -20.48
CA LEU A 95 2.18 35.91 -21.93
C LEU A 95 2.85 37.01 -22.76
N LYS A 96 3.26 38.10 -22.15
CA LYS A 96 3.90 39.24 -22.82
C LYS A 96 5.36 39.43 -22.39
N GLY A 97 5.76 38.84 -21.27
CA GLY A 97 7.09 38.96 -20.69
C GLY A 97 7.87 37.64 -20.75
N ASN A 98 9.15 37.78 -21.00
CA ASN A 98 10.11 36.69 -20.90
C ASN A 98 11.25 37.15 -19.95
N PRO A 99 11.65 36.35 -18.95
CA PRO A 99 12.71 36.74 -18.01
C PRO A 99 13.98 37.23 -18.69
N THR A 100 14.37 36.65 -19.83
CA THR A 100 15.58 37.07 -20.56
C THR A 100 15.45 38.43 -21.23
N GLN A 101 14.25 38.99 -21.34
CA GLN A 101 13.95 40.32 -21.92
C GLN A 101 13.60 41.34 -20.84
N VAL A 102 13.01 40.87 -19.72
CA VAL A 102 12.55 41.73 -18.63
C VAL A 102 13.72 42.06 -17.65
N LEU A 103 14.62 41.10 -17.48
CA LEU A 103 15.81 41.30 -16.63
C LEU A 103 16.86 42.16 -17.37
N ASP A 104 17.10 43.34 -16.81
CA ASP A 104 18.16 44.22 -17.29
C ASP A 104 19.52 43.57 -16.98
N LYS A 105 20.16 43.00 -18.01
CA LYS A 105 21.45 42.30 -17.90
C LYS A 105 22.59 43.19 -17.40
N SER A 106 22.41 44.51 -17.41
CA SER A 106 23.44 45.43 -16.88
C SER A 106 23.41 45.53 -15.36
N LYS A 107 22.23 45.19 -14.75
CA LYS A 107 21.99 45.30 -13.31
C LYS A 107 21.98 43.96 -12.58
N TYR A 108 21.62 42.89 -13.29
CA TYR A 108 21.42 41.58 -12.67
C TYR A 108 22.49 40.59 -13.13
N GLU A 109 23.23 40.04 -12.19
CA GLU A 109 24.07 38.85 -12.43
C GLU A 109 23.12 37.64 -12.46
N VAL A 110 22.73 37.21 -13.65
CA VAL A 110 21.92 36.00 -13.84
C VAL A 110 22.80 34.90 -14.38
N ASN A 111 22.83 33.78 -13.68
CA ASN A 111 23.47 32.60 -14.24
C ASN A 111 22.57 32.04 -15.39
N GLU A 112 22.99 32.28 -16.64
CA GLU A 112 22.23 31.85 -17.83
C GLU A 112 21.92 30.35 -17.86
N SER A 113 22.69 29.55 -17.12
CA SER A 113 22.43 28.11 -16.98
C SER A 113 21.03 27.81 -16.37
N ILE A 114 20.48 28.71 -15.54
CA ILE A 114 19.16 28.56 -14.94
C ILE A 114 18.07 28.47 -16.04
N PHE A 115 18.15 29.36 -17.02
CA PHE A 115 17.16 29.37 -18.13
C PHE A 115 17.31 28.15 -19.04
N VAL A 116 18.55 27.66 -19.21
CA VAL A 116 18.80 26.41 -19.95
C VAL A 116 18.20 25.22 -19.20
N ASP A 117 18.36 25.16 -17.88
CA ASP A 117 17.80 24.10 -17.06
C ASP A 117 16.26 24.15 -17.03
N ILE A 118 15.67 25.34 -16.95
CA ILE A 118 14.22 25.52 -17.04
C ILE A 118 13.68 25.02 -18.39
N LYS A 119 14.32 25.39 -19.50
CA LYS A 119 13.96 24.90 -20.85
C LYS A 119 14.06 23.38 -20.96
N ASN A 120 15.07 22.80 -20.31
CA ASN A 120 15.29 21.36 -20.29
C ASN A 120 14.46 20.63 -19.22
N GLN A 121 13.49 21.32 -18.61
CA GLN A 121 12.58 20.74 -17.60
C GLN A 121 13.34 20.09 -16.43
N LYS A 122 14.44 20.67 -16.00
CA LYS A 122 15.17 20.27 -14.82
C LYS A 122 14.67 21.05 -13.60
N ARG A 123 14.95 20.49 -12.43
CA ARG A 123 14.73 21.19 -11.15
C ARG A 123 16.09 21.67 -10.61
N GLY A 124 16.07 22.78 -9.94
CA GLY A 124 17.30 23.30 -9.34
C GLY A 124 17.06 24.54 -8.51
N ILE A 125 18.19 25.12 -8.12
CA ILE A 125 18.28 26.40 -7.43
C ILE A 125 19.38 27.20 -8.10
N GLY A 126 19.16 28.48 -8.28
CA GLY A 126 20.17 29.41 -8.74
C GLY A 126 20.12 30.70 -7.95
N ALA A 127 21.24 31.38 -7.88
CA ALA A 127 21.34 32.73 -7.34
C ALA A 127 21.25 33.75 -8.49
N PHE A 128 20.54 34.82 -8.27
CA PHE A 128 20.48 35.96 -9.18
C PHE A 128 20.26 37.25 -8.36
N GLY A 129 20.51 38.39 -8.92
CA GLY A 129 20.23 39.67 -8.25
C GLY A 129 21.32 40.71 -8.51
N GLU A 130 21.14 41.90 -7.95
CA GLU A 130 22.18 42.95 -7.94
C GLU A 130 23.25 42.62 -6.88
N ARG A 131 24.45 43.14 -7.05
CA ARG A 131 25.50 43.02 -6.03
C ARG A 131 25.04 43.66 -4.72
N GLY A 132 24.80 42.81 -3.70
CA GLY A 132 24.29 43.22 -2.39
C GLY A 132 22.82 42.94 -2.15
N ASP A 133 22.06 42.54 -3.19
CA ASP A 133 20.66 42.11 -3.10
C ASP A 133 20.50 40.74 -3.81
N GLU A 134 21.21 39.75 -3.30
CA GLU A 134 21.19 38.40 -3.87
C GLU A 134 19.90 37.71 -3.54
N LYS A 135 19.25 37.13 -4.56
CA LYS A 135 18.01 36.35 -4.47
C LYS A 135 18.27 34.92 -4.91
N TYR A 136 17.48 34.03 -4.36
CA TYR A 136 17.43 32.65 -4.80
C TYR A 136 16.19 32.40 -5.65
N LEU A 137 16.42 31.71 -6.76
CA LEU A 137 15.37 31.20 -7.63
C LEU A 137 15.38 29.68 -7.55
N TYR A 138 14.37 29.12 -6.93
CA TYR A 138 14.07 27.70 -6.97
C TYR A 138 13.20 27.43 -8.17
N TYR A 139 13.47 26.39 -8.93
CA TYR A 139 12.68 26.03 -10.09
C TYR A 139 12.46 24.53 -10.18
N ALA A 140 11.24 24.16 -10.56
CA ALA A 140 10.83 22.77 -10.68
C ALA A 140 9.84 22.58 -11.85
N PRO A 141 10.00 21.53 -12.66
CA PRO A 141 9.11 21.29 -13.78
C PRO A 141 7.77 20.68 -13.34
N ILE A 142 6.69 21.18 -13.92
CA ILE A 142 5.34 20.60 -13.85
C ILE A 142 5.18 19.69 -15.08
N LYS A 143 5.65 18.45 -14.96
CA LYS A 143 5.82 17.52 -16.09
C LYS A 143 4.58 17.34 -16.96
N ARG A 144 3.35 17.37 -16.36
CA ARG A 144 2.11 17.12 -17.09
C ARG A 144 1.77 18.18 -18.14
N VAL A 145 2.10 19.42 -17.87
CA VAL A 145 1.84 20.56 -18.75
C VAL A 145 3.10 21.05 -19.47
N GLY A 146 4.27 20.64 -18.95
CA GLY A 146 5.56 21.08 -19.46
C GLY A 146 5.92 22.51 -19.06
N TRP A 147 5.30 23.04 -18.02
CA TRP A 147 5.61 24.31 -17.41
C TRP A 147 6.65 24.14 -16.31
N THR A 148 7.22 25.24 -15.88
CA THR A 148 8.13 25.27 -14.73
C THR A 148 7.60 26.28 -13.71
N ILE A 149 7.42 25.83 -12.48
CA ILE A 149 7.15 26.70 -11.34
C ILE A 149 8.46 27.22 -10.80
N THR A 150 8.51 28.50 -10.49
CA THR A 150 9.68 29.10 -9.83
C THR A 150 9.24 29.84 -8.58
N LEU A 151 10.10 29.82 -7.58
CA LEU A 151 9.98 30.58 -6.34
C LEU A 151 11.17 31.52 -6.22
N GLU A 152 10.89 32.80 -6.22
CA GLU A 152 11.86 33.85 -5.96
C GLU A 152 11.80 34.24 -4.49
N CYS A 153 12.94 34.32 -3.82
CA CYS A 153 13.04 34.75 -2.43
C CYS A 153 14.37 35.45 -2.15
N ASP A 154 14.32 36.47 -1.30
CA ASP A 154 15.51 37.19 -0.88
C ASP A 154 16.42 36.29 -0.03
N LYS A 155 17.72 36.28 -0.34
CA LYS A 155 18.72 35.51 0.41
C LYS A 155 18.75 35.93 1.87
N ASP A 156 18.65 37.24 2.11
CA ASP A 156 18.69 37.79 3.45
C ASP A 156 17.48 37.37 4.29
N GLU A 157 16.31 37.23 3.69
CA GLU A 157 15.11 36.77 4.40
C GLU A 157 15.24 35.30 4.81
N ILE A 158 15.80 34.45 3.93
CA ILE A 158 16.06 33.05 4.23
C ILE A 158 17.13 32.93 5.33
N THR A 159 18.15 33.76 5.25
CA THR A 159 19.30 33.68 6.17
C THR A 159 19.11 34.50 7.44
N ALA A 160 18.24 35.51 7.45
CA ALA A 160 18.02 36.43 8.59
C ALA A 160 17.68 35.67 9.88
N GLY A 161 16.80 34.66 9.79
CA GLY A 161 16.46 33.83 10.93
C GLY A 161 17.66 33.05 11.48
N VAL A 162 18.51 32.53 10.60
CA VAL A 162 19.70 31.77 10.99
C VAL A 162 20.76 32.69 11.61
N VAL A 163 20.95 33.89 11.06
CA VAL A 163 21.90 34.88 11.57
C VAL A 163 21.45 35.40 12.94
N ALA A 164 20.16 35.72 13.11
CA ALA A 164 19.60 36.18 14.38
C ALA A 164 19.75 35.11 15.48
N VAL A 165 19.41 33.86 15.16
CA VAL A 165 19.57 32.73 16.10
C VAL A 165 21.03 32.50 16.46
N ARG A 166 21.95 32.61 15.48
CA ARG A 166 23.40 32.46 15.75
C ARG A 166 23.94 33.50 16.72
N TRP A 167 23.57 34.77 16.56
CA TRP A 167 23.99 35.83 17.48
C TRP A 167 23.32 35.68 18.85
N GLN A 168 22.04 35.35 18.89
CA GLN A 168 21.34 35.10 20.14
C GLN A 168 21.93 33.92 20.91
N LEU A 169 22.25 32.81 20.20
CA LEU A 169 22.96 31.67 20.78
C LEU A 169 24.36 32.04 21.25
N ALA A 170 25.10 32.84 20.49
CA ALA A 170 26.45 33.27 20.86
C ALA A 170 26.42 34.15 22.13
N ILE A 171 25.53 35.13 22.22
CA ILE A 171 25.39 36.03 23.37
C ILE A 171 24.90 35.25 24.60
N THR A 172 23.85 34.45 24.45
CA THR A 172 23.30 33.67 25.56
C THR A 172 24.28 32.62 26.07
N SER A 173 25.02 31.95 25.16
CA SER A 173 26.07 31.01 25.53
C SER A 173 27.21 31.70 26.29
N THR A 174 27.65 32.87 25.82
CA THR A 174 28.75 33.61 26.44
C THR A 174 28.39 34.12 27.85
N LEU A 175 27.20 34.70 28.00
CA LEU A 175 26.67 35.13 29.29
C LEU A 175 26.44 33.95 30.22
N GLY A 176 25.93 32.83 29.69
CA GLY A 176 25.74 31.59 30.43
C GLY A 176 27.05 31.01 30.95
N ILE A 177 28.11 31.01 30.13
CA ILE A 177 29.45 30.51 30.53
C ILE A 177 30.07 31.39 31.61
N ILE A 178 29.98 32.72 31.48
CA ILE A 178 30.52 33.67 32.49
C ILE A 178 29.76 33.53 33.81
N GLY A 179 28.43 33.46 33.76
CA GLY A 179 27.58 33.25 34.94
C GLY A 179 27.85 31.91 35.60
N LEU A 180 27.95 30.85 34.79
CA LEU A 180 28.30 29.51 35.30
C LEU A 180 29.67 29.46 35.95
N LEU A 181 30.69 30.11 35.37
CA LEU A 181 32.03 30.23 35.92
C LEU A 181 32.02 30.96 37.27
N PHE A 182 31.23 32.03 37.41
CA PHE A 182 31.12 32.78 38.65
C PHE A 182 30.43 31.96 39.75
N VAL A 183 29.33 31.27 39.40
CA VAL A 183 28.62 30.36 40.30
C VAL A 183 29.51 29.15 40.66
N CYS A 184 30.23 28.57 39.70
CA CYS A 184 31.18 27.49 39.98
C CYS A 184 32.31 27.93 40.92
N LEU A 185 32.93 29.09 40.68
CA LEU A 185 33.99 29.63 41.55
C LEU A 185 33.50 29.96 42.95
N PHE A 186 32.25 30.45 43.08
CA PHE A 186 31.64 30.73 44.37
C PHE A 186 31.26 29.44 45.13
N LEU A 187 30.61 28.49 44.45
CA LEU A 187 30.17 27.22 45.02
C LEU A 187 31.34 26.27 45.28
N MET A 188 32.39 26.28 44.42
CA MET A 188 33.59 25.46 44.61
C MET A 188 34.32 25.73 45.92
N ARG A 189 34.35 26.98 46.41
CA ARG A 189 35.09 27.35 47.61
C ARG A 189 34.37 27.01 48.94
N LYS A 190 33.05 26.85 48.96
CA LYS A 190 32.29 26.73 50.21
C LYS A 190 31.48 25.42 50.37
N PHE A 191 30.98 24.80 49.27
CA PHE A 191 30.03 23.68 49.35
C PHE A 191 30.40 22.46 48.52
N LEU A 192 31.41 22.52 47.68
CA LEU A 192 31.52 21.56 46.58
C LEU A 192 32.28 20.27 46.88
N ARG A 193 33.11 20.19 47.94
CA ARG A 193 33.81 18.91 48.18
C ARG A 193 32.87 17.73 48.45
N PRO A 194 31.86 17.85 49.33
CA PRO A 194 30.89 16.76 49.55
C PRO A 194 29.92 16.57 48.39
N ILE A 195 29.42 17.68 47.82
CA ILE A 195 28.48 17.63 46.68
C ILE A 195 29.14 17.04 45.44
N GLN A 196 30.42 17.35 45.23
CA GLN A 196 31.19 16.79 44.13
C GLN A 196 31.32 15.26 44.19
N LEU A 197 31.43 14.72 45.43
CA LEU A 197 31.47 13.28 45.64
C LEU A 197 30.14 12.61 45.30
N TYR A 198 29.01 13.22 45.72
CA TYR A 198 27.67 12.73 45.36
C TYR A 198 27.33 13.00 43.88
N SER A 199 27.75 14.14 43.37
CA SER A 199 27.58 14.46 41.94
C SER A 199 28.34 13.47 41.04
N ASN A 200 29.60 13.14 41.41
CA ASN A 200 30.38 12.13 40.71
C ASN A 200 29.76 10.73 40.81
N ALA A 201 29.17 10.42 41.97
CA ALA A 201 28.45 9.15 42.14
C ALA A 201 27.13 9.13 41.37
N ALA A 202 26.39 10.25 41.36
CA ALA A 202 25.17 10.40 40.55
C ALA A 202 25.48 10.36 39.05
N LEU A 203 26.58 10.94 38.61
CA LEU A 203 27.03 10.84 37.20
C LEU A 203 27.39 9.40 36.82
N ARG A 204 28.04 8.65 37.72
CA ARG A 204 28.29 7.22 37.48
C ARG A 204 27.00 6.41 37.41
N ILE A 205 26.01 6.77 38.23
CA ILE A 205 24.67 6.17 38.17
C ILE A 205 24.01 6.55 36.85
N ALA A 206 24.10 7.80 36.40
CA ALA A 206 23.59 8.28 35.12
C ALA A 206 24.30 7.62 33.93
N ASP A 207 25.62 7.35 34.05
CA ASP A 207 26.40 6.59 33.06
C ASP A 207 26.13 5.07 33.12
N GLY A 208 25.16 4.64 33.93
CA GLY A 208 24.74 3.23 34.01
C GLY A 208 25.55 2.37 34.95
N ASN A 209 26.43 2.95 35.78
CA ASN A 209 27.21 2.19 36.75
C ASN A 209 26.49 2.17 38.13
N PHE A 210 25.52 1.29 38.22
CA PHE A 210 24.68 1.14 39.44
C PHE A 210 25.34 0.34 40.57
N HIS A 211 26.58 -0.14 40.41
CA HIS A 211 27.26 -0.95 41.41
C HIS A 211 28.37 -0.20 42.14
N THR A 212 28.58 1.09 41.86
CA THR A 212 29.59 1.89 42.53
C THR A 212 29.12 2.27 43.92
N PRO A 213 29.86 1.94 44.99
CA PRO A 213 29.46 2.29 46.36
C PRO A 213 29.45 3.81 46.55
N LEU A 214 28.38 4.32 47.15
CA LEU A 214 28.27 5.73 47.50
C LEU A 214 29.15 6.09 48.69
N PRO A 215 29.73 7.32 48.73
CA PRO A 215 30.51 7.77 49.87
C PRO A 215 29.68 7.78 51.15
N LYS A 216 30.19 7.16 52.20
CA LYS A 216 29.54 7.17 53.53
C LYS A 216 29.82 8.52 54.21
N MET A 217 28.77 9.24 54.56
CA MET A 217 28.84 10.46 55.35
C MET A 217 28.55 10.14 56.82
N HIS A 218 29.27 10.79 57.72
CA HIS A 218 29.15 10.53 59.18
C HIS A 218 28.15 11.49 59.85
N ASP A 219 27.87 12.64 59.28
CA ASP A 219 26.96 13.65 59.79
C ASP A 219 25.53 13.41 59.31
N HIS A 220 24.58 13.32 60.26
CA HIS A 220 23.13 13.17 59.96
C HIS A 220 22.50 14.51 59.54
N ASN A 221 23.02 15.08 58.47
CA ASN A 221 22.52 16.30 57.87
C ASN A 221 21.80 16.03 56.53
N GLU A 222 21.38 17.09 55.84
CA GLU A 222 20.67 17.02 54.57
C GLU A 222 21.49 16.23 53.51
N LEU A 223 22.83 16.25 53.58
CA LEU A 223 23.70 15.51 52.70
C LEU A 223 23.70 14.00 53.00
N TRP A 224 23.55 13.61 54.26
CA TRP A 224 23.35 12.21 54.63
C TRP A 224 21.99 11.69 54.11
N ALA A 225 20.91 12.49 54.27
CA ALA A 225 19.59 12.17 53.76
C ALA A 225 19.63 12.03 52.24
N LEU A 226 20.36 12.92 51.56
CA LEU A 226 20.60 12.85 50.12
C LEU A 226 21.36 11.57 49.72
N GLY A 227 22.40 11.22 50.47
CA GLY A 227 23.18 10.00 50.25
C GLY A 227 22.33 8.73 50.35
N ASN A 228 21.46 8.67 51.39
CA ASN A 228 20.52 7.56 51.56
C ASN A 228 19.48 7.49 50.43
N SER A 229 18.95 8.64 50.03
CA SER A 229 18.00 8.72 48.90
C SER A 229 18.65 8.30 47.58
N LEU A 230 19.90 8.70 47.34
CA LEU A 230 20.69 8.26 46.18
C LEU A 230 20.95 6.76 46.22
N ASN A 231 21.27 6.19 47.38
CA ASN A 231 21.46 4.75 47.52
C ASN A 231 20.18 3.97 47.22
N HIS A 232 19.06 4.44 47.73
CA HIS A 232 17.75 3.84 47.45
C HIS A 232 17.39 3.95 45.97
N MET A 233 17.63 5.12 45.35
CA MET A 233 17.42 5.35 43.92
C MET A 233 18.31 4.46 43.06
N GLN A 234 19.60 4.32 43.43
CA GLN A 234 20.55 3.45 42.74
C GLN A 234 20.07 2.00 42.70
N HIS A 235 19.64 1.45 43.84
CA HIS A 235 19.11 0.09 43.91
C HIS A 235 17.81 -0.09 43.14
N SER A 236 16.92 0.91 43.20
CA SER A 236 15.66 0.87 42.44
C SER A 236 15.89 0.96 40.95
N LEU A 237 16.79 1.85 40.52
CA LEU A 237 17.14 1.98 39.09
C LEU A 237 17.81 0.72 38.53
N ASP A 238 18.75 0.13 39.30
CA ASP A 238 19.41 -1.12 38.91
C ASP A 238 18.38 -2.24 38.69
N LYS A 239 17.43 -2.36 39.63
CA LYS A 239 16.32 -3.30 39.51
C LYS A 239 15.46 -3.01 38.28
N TYR A 240 15.02 -1.74 38.09
CA TYR A 240 14.15 -1.36 36.96
C TYR A 240 14.85 -1.54 35.61
N ILE A 241 16.13 -1.18 35.52
CA ILE A 241 16.87 -1.33 34.25
C ILE A 241 17.08 -2.80 33.91
N THR A 242 17.39 -3.62 34.91
CA THR A 242 17.53 -5.06 34.73
C THR A 242 16.19 -5.67 34.26
N GLU A 243 15.09 -5.30 34.92
CA GLU A 243 13.75 -5.76 34.58
C GLU A 243 13.32 -5.24 33.20
N LEU A 244 13.57 -3.97 32.91
CA LEU A 244 13.28 -3.38 31.59
C LEU A 244 14.11 -4.04 30.46
N LYS A 245 15.41 -4.27 30.72
CA LYS A 245 16.31 -4.92 29.78
C LYS A 245 15.87 -6.35 29.46
N THR A 246 15.52 -7.12 30.50
CA THR A 246 15.01 -8.49 30.30
C THR A 246 13.70 -8.48 29.55
N THR A 247 12.75 -7.63 29.93
CA THR A 247 11.46 -7.51 29.27
C THR A 247 11.62 -7.05 27.80
N THR A 248 12.51 -6.07 27.55
CA THR A 248 12.77 -5.61 26.19
C THR A 248 13.44 -6.67 25.33
N GLN A 249 14.40 -7.41 25.92
CA GLN A 249 15.04 -8.54 25.23
C GLN A 249 14.06 -9.67 24.94
N GLU A 250 13.20 -10.01 25.90
CA GLU A 250 12.15 -11.01 25.71
C GLU A 250 11.16 -10.56 24.64
N LYS A 251 10.71 -9.30 24.69
CA LYS A 251 9.82 -8.73 23.68
C LYS A 251 10.47 -8.76 22.29
N GLY A 252 11.72 -8.33 22.16
CA GLY A 252 12.44 -8.37 20.88
C GLY A 252 12.67 -9.79 20.37
N ARG A 253 12.91 -10.76 21.28
CA ARG A 253 13.00 -12.17 20.92
C ARG A 253 11.66 -12.71 20.41
N ILE A 254 10.58 -12.42 21.13
CA ILE A 254 9.23 -12.85 20.73
C ILE A 254 8.84 -12.23 19.38
N GLU A 255 9.10 -10.95 19.18
CA GLU A 255 8.85 -10.27 17.90
C GLU A 255 9.67 -10.90 16.76
N SER A 256 10.93 -11.25 17.02
CA SER A 256 11.77 -11.94 16.04
C SER A 256 11.26 -13.34 15.72
N GLU A 257 10.87 -14.12 16.73
CA GLU A 257 10.28 -15.44 16.56
C GLU A 257 8.95 -15.37 15.79
N LEU A 258 8.09 -14.39 16.10
CA LEU A 258 6.85 -14.14 15.38
C LEU A 258 7.09 -13.73 13.92
N ASN A 259 8.10 -12.92 13.65
CA ASN A 259 8.48 -12.56 12.28
C ASN A 259 8.97 -13.77 11.47
N ILE A 260 9.70 -14.68 12.11
CA ILE A 260 10.11 -15.94 11.47
C ILE A 260 8.88 -16.81 11.21
N ALA A 261 8.00 -16.96 12.18
CA ALA A 261 6.76 -17.72 12.04
C ALA A 261 5.89 -17.16 10.90
N SER A 262 5.76 -15.83 10.83
CA SER A 262 5.07 -15.13 9.74
C SER A 262 5.65 -15.45 8.37
N LYS A 263 6.98 -15.39 8.24
CA LYS A 263 7.65 -15.73 6.97
C LYS A 263 7.41 -17.19 6.58
N ILE A 264 7.46 -18.11 7.54
CA ILE A 264 7.17 -19.52 7.30
C ILE A 264 5.71 -19.68 6.87
N GLN A 265 4.77 -19.14 7.62
CA GLN A 265 3.35 -19.19 7.30
C GLN A 265 3.06 -18.62 5.91
N MET A 266 3.55 -17.42 5.65
CA MET A 266 3.37 -16.76 4.36
C MET A 266 4.07 -17.51 3.21
N SER A 267 5.09 -18.33 3.47
CA SER A 267 5.70 -19.20 2.45
C SER A 267 4.83 -20.41 2.09
N MET A 268 3.93 -20.78 2.97
CA MET A 268 2.97 -21.86 2.70
C MET A 268 1.85 -21.41 1.75
N ILE A 269 1.49 -20.13 1.73
CA ILE A 269 0.42 -19.60 0.88
C ILE A 269 0.94 -19.38 -0.55
N PRO A 270 0.18 -19.71 -1.59
CA PRO A 270 0.57 -19.44 -2.98
C PRO A 270 0.79 -17.94 -3.21
N LYS A 271 1.96 -17.60 -3.79
CA LYS A 271 2.36 -16.18 -4.01
C LYS A 271 2.79 -15.88 -5.44
N ILE A 272 2.99 -16.91 -6.25
CA ILE A 272 3.46 -16.77 -7.63
C ILE A 272 2.25 -16.74 -8.53
N PHE A 273 2.04 -15.62 -9.20
CA PHE A 273 0.94 -15.41 -10.13
C PHE A 273 1.46 -14.85 -11.46
N PRO A 274 0.96 -15.34 -12.62
CA PRO A 274 0.02 -16.45 -12.75
C PRO A 274 0.66 -17.80 -12.35
N PRO A 275 -0.10 -18.68 -11.65
CA PRO A 275 0.44 -19.96 -11.17
C PRO A 275 0.68 -20.98 -12.30
N TYR A 276 -0.03 -20.83 -13.39
CA TYR A 276 0.00 -21.70 -14.56
C TYR A 276 0.20 -20.86 -15.84
N PRO A 277 1.42 -20.35 -16.10
CA PRO A 277 1.65 -19.41 -17.21
C PRO A 277 1.39 -20.01 -18.60
N ASP A 278 1.48 -21.34 -18.73
CA ASP A 278 1.22 -22.06 -19.98
C ASP A 278 -0.28 -22.38 -20.20
N ARG A 279 -1.15 -21.97 -19.27
CA ARG A 279 -2.60 -22.20 -19.36
C ARG A 279 -3.32 -20.86 -19.48
N ASP A 280 -4.30 -20.84 -20.35
CA ASP A 280 -5.17 -19.69 -20.59
C ASP A 280 -6.67 -19.98 -20.28
N ASP A 281 -6.96 -21.18 -19.78
CA ASP A 281 -8.31 -21.61 -19.40
C ASP A 281 -8.71 -21.21 -17.98
N VAL A 282 -7.78 -20.71 -17.19
CA VAL A 282 -8.03 -20.21 -15.85
C VAL A 282 -7.06 -19.07 -15.49
N ASP A 283 -7.61 -18.00 -14.94
CA ASP A 283 -6.84 -16.90 -14.34
C ASP A 283 -7.13 -16.87 -12.83
N ILE A 284 -6.07 -16.91 -12.02
CA ILE A 284 -6.17 -16.98 -10.56
C ILE A 284 -5.29 -15.91 -9.95
N TYR A 285 -5.83 -15.21 -8.97
CA TYR A 285 -5.07 -14.30 -8.13
C TYR A 285 -5.65 -14.31 -6.72
N GLY A 286 -4.77 -14.26 -5.71
CA GLY A 286 -5.18 -14.22 -4.31
C GLY A 286 -4.24 -13.38 -3.46
N THR A 287 -4.78 -12.90 -2.36
CA THR A 287 -4.03 -12.13 -1.35
C THR A 287 -4.48 -12.53 0.05
N LEU A 288 -3.55 -12.44 0.97
CA LEU A 288 -3.77 -12.62 2.40
C LEU A 288 -2.97 -11.56 3.14
N ILE A 289 -3.64 -10.75 3.91
CA ILE A 289 -3.08 -9.68 4.73
C ILE A 289 -3.46 -9.97 6.18
N PRO A 290 -2.53 -10.49 6.99
CA PRO A 290 -2.83 -10.81 8.39
C PRO A 290 -3.00 -9.54 9.23
N ALA A 291 -3.95 -9.55 10.17
CA ALA A 291 -4.18 -8.47 11.12
C ALA A 291 -3.09 -8.40 12.19
N LYS A 292 -2.43 -9.53 12.49
CA LYS A 292 -1.30 -9.63 13.42
C LYS A 292 -0.06 -10.17 12.69
N ALA A 293 0.99 -10.43 13.43
CA ALA A 293 2.21 -11.01 12.86
C ALA A 293 1.95 -12.34 12.13
N VAL A 294 1.01 -13.14 12.62
CA VAL A 294 0.53 -14.39 12.00
C VAL A 294 -0.98 -14.46 12.09
N GLY A 295 -1.63 -15.06 11.10
CA GLY A 295 -3.09 -15.13 10.95
C GLY A 295 -3.65 -16.56 10.98
N GLY A 296 -4.98 -16.65 11.04
CA GLY A 296 -5.75 -17.89 10.96
C GLY A 296 -6.17 -18.24 9.54
N ASP A 297 -6.26 -17.25 8.68
CA ASP A 297 -6.75 -17.38 7.32
C ASP A 297 -5.86 -18.23 6.42
N LEU A 298 -6.47 -18.89 5.48
CA LEU A 298 -5.78 -19.63 4.43
C LEU A 298 -6.52 -19.56 3.11
N TYR A 299 -5.77 -19.64 2.03
CA TYR A 299 -6.27 -20.09 0.74
C TYR A 299 -5.24 -21.01 0.09
N ASP A 300 -5.71 -21.88 -0.77
CA ASP A 300 -4.85 -22.72 -1.58
C ASP A 300 -5.55 -23.14 -2.87
N PHE A 301 -4.76 -23.47 -3.87
CA PHE A 301 -5.25 -24.03 -5.11
C PHE A 301 -4.17 -24.91 -5.76
N PHE A 302 -4.60 -25.89 -6.50
CA PHE A 302 -3.71 -26.72 -7.33
C PHE A 302 -4.49 -27.45 -8.41
N LEU A 303 -3.76 -27.85 -9.44
CA LEU A 303 -4.30 -28.57 -10.57
C LEU A 303 -3.94 -30.05 -10.45
N ARG A 304 -4.94 -30.92 -10.71
CA ARG A 304 -4.77 -32.37 -10.82
C ARG A 304 -5.81 -32.94 -11.78
N ASP A 305 -5.38 -33.72 -12.74
CA ASP A 305 -6.26 -34.41 -13.72
C ASP A 305 -7.27 -33.47 -14.39
N GLU A 306 -6.82 -32.34 -14.92
CA GLU A 306 -7.63 -31.27 -15.51
C GLU A 306 -8.71 -30.69 -14.58
N LYS A 307 -8.58 -30.92 -13.28
CA LYS A 307 -9.45 -30.34 -12.26
C LYS A 307 -8.67 -29.37 -11.41
N LEU A 308 -9.22 -28.19 -11.25
CA LEU A 308 -8.72 -27.20 -10.35
C LEU A 308 -9.37 -27.38 -8.97
N PHE A 309 -8.53 -27.72 -8.01
CA PHE A 309 -8.90 -27.76 -6.59
C PHE A 309 -8.54 -26.43 -5.97
N PHE A 310 -9.44 -25.87 -5.20
CA PHE A 310 -9.18 -24.61 -4.49
C PHE A 310 -9.96 -24.56 -3.19
N CYS A 311 -9.44 -23.81 -2.25
CA CYS A 311 -10.08 -23.60 -0.96
C CYS A 311 -9.76 -22.22 -0.40
N ILE A 312 -10.62 -21.75 0.47
CA ILE A 312 -10.44 -20.61 1.34
C ILE A 312 -11.04 -20.96 2.70
N GLY A 313 -10.43 -20.51 3.77
CA GLY A 313 -10.91 -20.78 5.11
C GLY A 313 -10.35 -19.82 6.13
N ASP A 314 -11.02 -19.76 7.26
CA ASP A 314 -10.62 -18.99 8.42
C ASP A 314 -10.69 -19.87 9.66
N VAL A 315 -9.65 -19.80 10.48
CA VAL A 315 -9.51 -20.54 11.74
C VAL A 315 -9.99 -19.66 12.89
N SER A 316 -10.90 -20.19 13.69
CA SER A 316 -11.38 -19.49 14.89
C SER A 316 -10.25 -19.05 15.81
N GLY A 317 -10.26 -17.77 16.22
CA GLY A 317 -9.23 -17.16 17.04
C GLY A 317 -8.13 -16.48 16.22
N LYS A 318 -7.10 -15.95 16.88
CA LYS A 318 -6.08 -15.11 16.24
C LYS A 318 -4.68 -15.42 16.74
N GLY A 319 -3.68 -15.10 15.93
CA GLY A 319 -2.26 -15.24 16.31
C GLY A 319 -1.72 -16.67 16.18
N VAL A 320 -0.73 -17.01 17.01
CA VAL A 320 0.03 -18.26 16.87
C VAL A 320 -0.80 -19.54 16.89
N PRO A 321 -1.77 -19.73 17.81
CA PRO A 321 -2.60 -20.93 17.78
C PRO A 321 -3.36 -21.10 16.46
N ALA A 322 -4.00 -20.04 15.99
CA ALA A 322 -4.75 -20.06 14.74
C ALA A 322 -3.84 -20.38 13.55
N SER A 323 -2.65 -19.78 13.52
CA SER A 323 -1.68 -20.01 12.43
C SER A 323 -1.17 -21.44 12.35
N LEU A 324 -1.04 -22.13 13.48
CA LEU A 324 -0.66 -23.54 13.52
C LEU A 324 -1.78 -24.44 12.98
N VAL A 325 -3.02 -24.18 13.42
CA VAL A 325 -4.20 -24.91 12.90
C VAL A 325 -4.37 -24.67 11.40
N MET A 326 -4.16 -23.44 10.94
CA MET A 326 -4.16 -23.09 9.52
C MET A 326 -3.15 -23.92 8.71
N ALA A 327 -1.90 -24.03 9.19
CA ALA A 327 -0.85 -24.79 8.52
C ALA A 327 -1.18 -26.29 8.44
N VAL A 328 -1.77 -26.84 9.51
CA VAL A 328 -2.26 -28.23 9.54
C VAL A 328 -3.42 -28.40 8.56
N THR A 329 -4.41 -27.51 8.62
CA THR A 329 -5.58 -27.53 7.74
C THR A 329 -5.17 -27.54 6.27
N ARG A 330 -4.32 -26.62 5.86
CA ARG A 330 -3.81 -26.53 4.49
C ARG A 330 -3.06 -27.81 4.07
N SER A 331 -2.20 -28.33 4.93
CA SER A 331 -1.43 -29.53 4.64
C SER A 331 -2.33 -30.75 4.47
N LEU A 332 -3.31 -30.92 5.34
CA LEU A 332 -4.27 -32.00 5.26
C LEU A 332 -5.13 -31.91 4.00
N ILE A 333 -5.59 -30.71 3.62
CA ILE A 333 -6.32 -30.49 2.36
C ILE A 333 -5.49 -31.01 1.18
N ARG A 334 -4.22 -30.67 1.09
CA ARG A 334 -3.31 -31.12 0.02
C ARG A 334 -3.16 -32.62 -0.01
N ILE A 335 -2.98 -33.25 1.15
CA ILE A 335 -2.80 -34.70 1.28
C ILE A 335 -4.07 -35.44 0.86
N VAL A 336 -5.22 -35.04 1.41
CA VAL A 336 -6.49 -35.70 1.13
C VAL A 336 -6.92 -35.49 -0.32
N ALA A 337 -6.83 -34.25 -0.80
CA ALA A 337 -7.19 -33.93 -2.17
C ALA A 337 -6.23 -34.48 -3.22
N ALA A 338 -5.06 -34.99 -2.84
CA ALA A 338 -4.20 -35.76 -3.75
C ALA A 338 -4.82 -37.11 -4.17
N GLN A 339 -5.75 -37.66 -3.39
CA GLN A 339 -6.37 -38.96 -3.64
C GLN A 339 -7.90 -38.90 -3.83
N GLU A 340 -8.55 -37.93 -3.22
CA GLU A 340 -10.00 -37.73 -3.31
C GLU A 340 -10.33 -36.51 -4.19
N SER A 341 -11.38 -36.59 -4.98
CA SER A 341 -11.84 -35.52 -5.86
C SER A 341 -13.18 -34.92 -5.45
N ARG A 342 -13.84 -35.50 -4.45
CA ARG A 342 -15.15 -35.05 -3.98
C ARG A 342 -14.99 -34.10 -2.80
N PRO A 343 -15.38 -32.83 -2.93
CA PRO A 343 -15.14 -31.83 -1.91
C PRO A 343 -15.76 -32.20 -0.56
N GLU A 344 -16.95 -32.83 -0.53
CA GLU A 344 -17.58 -33.28 0.71
C GLU A 344 -16.79 -34.38 1.44
N ARG A 345 -16.07 -35.22 0.70
CA ARG A 345 -15.22 -36.24 1.31
C ARG A 345 -13.89 -35.67 1.77
N ILE A 346 -13.38 -34.72 1.02
CA ILE A 346 -12.17 -33.98 1.44
C ILE A 346 -12.44 -33.31 2.78
N VAL A 347 -13.54 -32.56 2.89
CA VAL A 347 -13.93 -31.86 4.11
C VAL A 347 -14.22 -32.85 5.26
N ALA A 348 -14.92 -33.96 5.00
CA ALA A 348 -15.20 -34.97 6.02
C ALA A 348 -13.92 -35.64 6.56
N SER A 349 -12.96 -35.96 5.68
CA SER A 349 -11.68 -36.52 6.10
C SER A 349 -10.85 -35.53 6.92
N LEU A 350 -10.86 -34.28 6.50
CA LEU A 350 -10.23 -33.18 7.22
C LEU A 350 -10.84 -33.00 8.61
N ASN A 351 -12.18 -32.94 8.67
CA ASN A 351 -12.93 -32.81 9.92
C ASN A 351 -12.54 -33.91 10.92
N ASN A 352 -12.52 -35.16 10.50
CA ASN A 352 -12.19 -36.26 11.40
C ASN A 352 -10.73 -36.15 11.90
N SER A 353 -9.79 -35.91 10.98
CA SER A 353 -8.38 -35.77 11.36
C SER A 353 -8.11 -34.61 12.32
N MET A 354 -8.84 -33.52 12.16
CA MET A 354 -8.68 -32.34 13.02
C MET A 354 -9.43 -32.49 14.34
N SER A 355 -10.62 -33.10 14.34
CA SER A 355 -11.40 -33.32 15.57
C SER A 355 -10.66 -34.20 16.58
N ASP A 356 -9.89 -35.18 16.09
CA ASP A 356 -9.10 -36.10 16.93
C ASP A 356 -7.93 -35.40 17.66
N MET A 357 -7.54 -34.22 17.21
CA MET A 357 -6.41 -33.44 17.76
C MET A 357 -6.83 -32.06 18.31
N ASN A 358 -8.11 -31.87 18.57
CA ASN A 358 -8.68 -30.55 18.87
C ASN A 358 -8.91 -30.29 20.37
N ASP A 359 -7.88 -30.44 21.19
CA ASP A 359 -7.96 -30.11 22.63
C ASP A 359 -8.26 -28.61 22.89
N SER A 360 -7.96 -27.76 21.92
CA SER A 360 -8.13 -26.30 22.00
C SER A 360 -9.53 -25.81 21.62
N ASN A 361 -10.44 -26.69 21.22
CA ASN A 361 -11.78 -26.36 20.70
C ASN A 361 -11.76 -25.33 19.54
N MET A 362 -10.72 -25.31 18.74
CA MET A 362 -10.63 -24.47 17.56
C MET A 362 -11.31 -25.11 16.37
N PHE A 363 -12.05 -24.34 15.62
CA PHE A 363 -12.72 -24.79 14.41
C PHE A 363 -12.25 -23.99 13.19
N VAL A 364 -12.55 -24.49 12.02
CA VAL A 364 -12.18 -23.82 10.76
C VAL A 364 -13.43 -23.68 9.90
N THR A 365 -13.77 -22.46 9.53
CA THR A 365 -14.70 -22.23 8.43
C THR A 365 -13.98 -22.50 7.13
N LEU A 366 -14.57 -23.29 6.24
CA LEU A 366 -13.86 -23.72 5.04
C LEU A 366 -14.79 -23.85 3.84
N PHE A 367 -14.38 -23.26 2.73
CA PHE A 367 -14.98 -23.51 1.42
C PHE A 367 -13.99 -24.33 0.57
N VAL A 368 -14.44 -25.46 0.03
CA VAL A 368 -13.64 -26.29 -0.87
C VAL A 368 -14.37 -26.42 -2.20
N GLY A 369 -13.72 -26.05 -3.28
CA GLY A 369 -14.20 -26.15 -4.64
C GLY A 369 -13.34 -27.05 -5.52
N VAL A 370 -13.99 -27.75 -6.43
CA VAL A 370 -13.36 -28.53 -7.49
C VAL A 370 -14.01 -28.17 -8.81
N LEU A 371 -13.26 -27.53 -9.68
CA LEU A 371 -13.68 -27.14 -11.01
C LEU A 371 -13.05 -28.09 -12.04
N ASP A 372 -13.89 -28.79 -12.78
CA ASP A 372 -13.48 -29.57 -13.95
C ASP A 372 -13.34 -28.62 -15.14
N LEU A 373 -12.09 -28.34 -15.51
CA LEU A 373 -11.78 -27.31 -16.51
C LEU A 373 -12.31 -27.65 -17.91
N PRO A 374 -12.25 -28.91 -18.39
CA PRO A 374 -12.84 -29.26 -19.67
C PRO A 374 -14.35 -29.06 -19.77
N THR A 375 -15.09 -29.25 -18.69
CA THR A 375 -16.56 -29.24 -18.70
C THR A 375 -17.19 -28.00 -18.08
N GLY A 376 -16.45 -27.24 -17.28
CA GLY A 376 -16.99 -26.13 -16.47
C GLY A 376 -17.84 -26.60 -15.29
N ARG A 377 -17.85 -27.92 -14.99
CA ARG A 377 -18.59 -28.48 -13.87
C ARG A 377 -17.89 -28.10 -12.57
N PHE A 378 -18.61 -27.38 -11.74
CA PHE A 378 -18.12 -26.88 -10.48
C PHE A 378 -18.83 -27.56 -9.32
N ARG A 379 -18.09 -28.38 -8.57
CA ARG A 379 -18.56 -29.06 -7.36
C ARG A 379 -17.90 -28.44 -6.14
N TYR A 380 -18.67 -28.17 -5.11
CA TYR A 380 -18.18 -27.47 -3.93
C TYR A 380 -18.85 -27.97 -2.64
N CYS A 381 -18.14 -27.77 -1.54
CA CYS A 381 -18.63 -28.02 -0.19
C CYS A 381 -18.27 -26.81 0.68
N ASN A 382 -19.29 -26.18 1.28
CA ASN A 382 -19.11 -25.10 2.21
C ASN A 382 -19.28 -25.61 3.65
N ALA A 383 -18.25 -25.49 4.46
CA ALA A 383 -18.25 -25.85 5.87
C ALA A 383 -18.24 -24.56 6.73
N GLY A 384 -19.36 -23.86 6.76
CA GLY A 384 -19.59 -22.68 7.60
C GLY A 384 -18.84 -21.41 7.15
N HIS A 385 -18.33 -21.37 5.93
CA HIS A 385 -17.60 -20.23 5.40
C HIS A 385 -18.52 -19.27 4.63
N ASN A 386 -18.06 -18.04 4.40
CA ASN A 386 -18.76 -17.05 3.59
C ASN A 386 -19.05 -17.60 2.18
N ALA A 387 -20.23 -17.25 1.65
CA ALA A 387 -20.60 -17.68 0.32
C ALA A 387 -19.80 -16.90 -0.75
N PRO A 388 -19.14 -17.59 -1.69
CA PRO A 388 -18.47 -16.91 -2.80
C PRO A 388 -19.41 -16.07 -3.64
N ALA A 389 -18.93 -14.94 -4.17
CA ALA A 389 -19.63 -14.17 -5.19
C ALA A 389 -19.29 -14.73 -6.57
N ILE A 390 -20.30 -15.02 -7.36
CA ILE A 390 -20.18 -15.43 -8.77
C ILE A 390 -20.43 -14.21 -9.63
N ILE A 391 -19.45 -13.87 -10.45
CA ILE A 391 -19.54 -12.79 -11.44
C ILE A 391 -19.69 -13.46 -12.80
N ASP A 392 -20.87 -13.39 -13.39
CA ASP A 392 -21.15 -13.95 -14.71
C ASP A 392 -20.46 -13.08 -15.78
N GLY A 393 -19.55 -13.69 -16.54
CA GLY A 393 -18.77 -12.96 -17.54
C GLY A 393 -19.57 -12.52 -18.76
N ALA A 394 -20.74 -13.13 -19.01
CA ALA A 394 -21.57 -12.79 -20.15
C ALA A 394 -22.59 -11.69 -19.83
N THR A 395 -23.19 -11.75 -18.63
CA THR A 395 -24.25 -10.81 -18.21
C THR A 395 -23.73 -9.70 -17.30
N GLY A 396 -22.60 -9.89 -16.64
CA GLY A 396 -22.09 -9.01 -15.58
C GLY A 396 -22.89 -9.14 -14.27
N ASP A 397 -23.82 -10.08 -14.20
CA ASP A 397 -24.60 -10.32 -12.99
C ASP A 397 -23.72 -10.87 -11.86
N ILE A 398 -23.92 -10.34 -10.65
CA ILE A 398 -23.24 -10.82 -9.46
C ILE A 398 -24.25 -11.45 -8.54
N LYS A 399 -23.98 -12.67 -8.12
CA LYS A 399 -24.83 -13.41 -7.18
C LYS A 399 -23.94 -14.15 -6.18
N LEU A 400 -24.36 -14.15 -4.93
CA LEU A 400 -23.76 -15.07 -3.97
C LEU A 400 -24.12 -16.51 -4.34
N LEU A 401 -23.13 -17.37 -4.28
CA LEU A 401 -23.31 -18.79 -4.54
C LEU A 401 -24.28 -19.38 -3.51
N ASN A 402 -25.28 -20.13 -3.98
CA ASN A 402 -26.18 -20.80 -3.06
C ASN A 402 -25.42 -21.93 -2.36
N VAL A 403 -25.19 -21.80 -1.05
CA VAL A 403 -24.45 -22.78 -0.25
C VAL A 403 -25.36 -23.45 0.77
N LYS A 404 -25.26 -24.76 0.87
CA LYS A 404 -25.95 -25.52 1.95
C LYS A 404 -25.21 -25.27 3.28
N PRO A 405 -25.93 -25.08 4.37
CA PRO A 405 -25.30 -24.86 5.67
C PRO A 405 -24.76 -26.21 6.22
N ASN A 406 -23.46 -26.43 6.06
CA ASN A 406 -22.71 -27.40 6.87
C ASN A 406 -22.05 -26.67 8.05
N LEU A 407 -21.77 -27.38 9.14
CA LEU A 407 -21.01 -26.80 10.25
C LEU A 407 -19.53 -26.64 9.87
N PRO A 408 -18.81 -25.71 10.51
CA PRO A 408 -17.37 -25.61 10.37
C PRO A 408 -16.64 -26.92 10.72
N VAL A 409 -15.44 -27.06 10.18
CA VAL A 409 -14.57 -28.22 10.41
C VAL A 409 -14.06 -28.25 11.84
N ALA A 410 -13.90 -29.42 12.42
CA ALA A 410 -13.40 -29.71 13.76
C ALA A 410 -14.33 -29.30 14.92
N ILE A 411 -15.60 -29.01 14.67
CA ILE A 411 -16.60 -28.82 15.74
C ILE A 411 -16.99 -30.16 16.37
N MET A 412 -17.24 -31.17 15.55
CA MET A 412 -17.63 -32.52 16.02
C MET A 412 -17.02 -33.59 15.07
N PRO A 413 -16.56 -34.71 15.60
CA PRO A 413 -16.06 -35.82 14.76
C PRO A 413 -17.21 -36.52 14.02
N ASN A 414 -16.89 -37.22 12.95
CA ASN A 414 -17.81 -38.06 12.17
C ASN A 414 -19.01 -37.33 11.54
N MET A 415 -18.85 -36.02 11.31
CA MET A 415 -19.89 -35.23 10.62
C MET A 415 -19.99 -35.61 9.15
N LYS A 416 -21.23 -35.58 8.65
CA LYS A 416 -21.52 -35.69 7.22
C LYS A 416 -21.58 -34.31 6.61
N PHE A 417 -20.81 -34.11 5.55
CA PHE A 417 -20.83 -32.89 4.76
C PHE A 417 -21.53 -33.14 3.43
N GLU A 418 -22.29 -32.16 2.99
CA GLU A 418 -22.99 -32.22 1.72
C GLU A 418 -22.31 -31.29 0.72
N ALA A 419 -22.03 -31.81 -0.48
CA ALA A 419 -21.60 -31.00 -1.60
C ALA A 419 -22.79 -30.53 -2.44
N GLN A 420 -22.55 -29.47 -3.16
CA GLN A 420 -23.42 -28.99 -4.23
C GLN A 420 -22.64 -28.99 -5.55
N GLU A 421 -23.38 -28.95 -6.63
CA GLU A 421 -22.80 -28.93 -7.97
C GLU A 421 -23.53 -27.92 -8.85
N THR A 422 -22.79 -27.17 -9.62
CA THR A 422 -23.30 -26.26 -10.64
C THR A 422 -22.37 -26.28 -11.86
N SER A 423 -22.75 -25.62 -12.92
CA SER A 423 -21.87 -25.41 -14.08
C SER A 423 -21.60 -23.93 -14.22
N ILE A 424 -20.35 -23.59 -14.49
CA ILE A 424 -19.94 -22.21 -14.78
C ILE A 424 -19.56 -22.09 -16.25
N THR A 425 -19.89 -20.95 -16.83
CA THR A 425 -19.60 -20.61 -18.22
C THR A 425 -18.23 -19.91 -18.33
N PRO A 426 -17.56 -19.99 -19.49
CA PRO A 426 -16.36 -19.21 -19.73
C PRO A 426 -16.57 -17.71 -19.50
N GLY A 427 -15.60 -17.06 -18.91
CA GLY A 427 -15.67 -15.65 -18.48
C GLY A 427 -16.16 -15.46 -17.05
N THR A 428 -16.76 -16.49 -16.43
CA THR A 428 -17.25 -16.41 -15.05
C THR A 428 -16.10 -16.34 -14.05
N SER A 429 -16.18 -15.39 -13.11
CA SER A 429 -15.29 -15.31 -11.96
C SER A 429 -15.96 -15.80 -10.68
N ILE A 430 -15.20 -16.53 -9.88
CA ILE A 430 -15.56 -16.94 -8.53
C ILE A 430 -14.71 -16.09 -7.58
N PHE A 431 -15.33 -15.14 -6.89
CA PHE A 431 -14.68 -14.29 -5.90
C PHE A 431 -14.99 -14.85 -4.51
N MET A 432 -13.93 -15.27 -3.80
CA MET A 432 -14.00 -15.83 -2.45
C MET A 432 -13.29 -14.89 -1.48
N TYR A 433 -13.79 -14.83 -0.26
CA TYR A 433 -13.30 -13.92 0.76
C TYR A 433 -13.58 -14.45 2.17
N THR A 434 -12.77 -14.03 3.12
CA THR A 434 -13.02 -14.23 4.55
C THR A 434 -13.79 -13.05 5.12
N ASP A 435 -14.36 -13.23 6.32
CA ASP A 435 -15.17 -12.22 7.00
C ASP A 435 -14.39 -10.91 7.25
N GLY A 436 -13.05 -10.95 7.38
CA GLY A 436 -12.22 -9.76 7.49
C GLY A 436 -12.38 -8.77 6.33
N LEU A 437 -12.93 -9.19 5.17
CA LEU A 437 -13.33 -8.27 4.12
C LEU A 437 -14.60 -7.50 4.48
N THR A 438 -15.64 -8.22 4.85
CA THR A 438 -16.97 -7.64 5.13
C THR A 438 -17.03 -6.98 6.49
N GLU A 439 -16.21 -7.43 7.43
CA GLU A 439 -16.10 -6.90 8.78
C GLU A 439 -15.01 -5.82 8.93
N ALA A 440 -14.35 -5.42 7.83
CA ALA A 440 -13.42 -4.30 7.84
C ALA A 440 -14.10 -3.03 8.33
N GLU A 441 -13.66 -2.50 9.47
CA GLU A 441 -14.25 -1.34 10.15
C GLU A 441 -13.55 -0.03 9.76
N ASN A 442 -14.33 1.03 9.62
CA ASN A 442 -13.81 2.39 9.58
C ASN A 442 -13.67 3.00 10.99
N ALA A 443 -13.20 4.24 11.09
CA ALA A 443 -13.04 4.95 12.36
C ALA A 443 -14.38 5.12 13.13
N GLU A 444 -15.50 5.15 12.43
CA GLU A 444 -16.87 5.23 12.96
C GLU A 444 -17.44 3.86 13.35
N LYS A 445 -16.66 2.79 13.21
CA LYS A 445 -17.05 1.39 13.42
C LYS A 445 -18.15 0.88 12.49
N GLU A 446 -18.24 1.45 11.31
CA GLU A 446 -19.10 0.92 10.26
C GLU A 446 -18.36 -0.19 9.49
N LEU A 447 -19.01 -1.31 9.30
CA LEU A 447 -18.48 -2.43 8.52
C LEU A 447 -18.47 -2.11 7.03
N PHE A 448 -17.52 -2.65 6.29
CA PHE A 448 -17.50 -2.59 4.83
C PHE A 448 -18.77 -3.26 4.26
N GLY A 449 -19.10 -4.44 4.69
CA GLY A 449 -20.33 -5.15 4.39
C GLY A 449 -20.41 -5.77 2.99
N GLU A 450 -21.31 -6.73 2.82
CA GLU A 450 -21.52 -7.43 1.54
C GLU A 450 -22.04 -6.48 0.44
N ASP A 451 -22.87 -5.50 0.78
CA ASP A 451 -23.45 -4.58 -0.20
C ASP A 451 -22.35 -3.75 -0.90
N ARG A 452 -21.37 -3.25 -0.13
CA ARG A 452 -20.23 -2.51 -0.70
C ARG A 452 -19.33 -3.45 -1.51
N MET A 453 -19.09 -4.67 -1.06
CA MET A 453 -18.35 -5.68 -1.80
C MET A 453 -19.01 -5.95 -3.16
N ILE A 454 -20.31 -6.26 -3.20
CA ILE A 454 -21.05 -6.51 -4.43
C ILE A 454 -21.02 -5.27 -5.34
N LYS A 455 -21.21 -4.08 -4.78
CA LYS A 455 -21.14 -2.82 -5.53
C LYS A 455 -19.77 -2.59 -6.15
N THR A 456 -18.71 -2.92 -5.43
CA THR A 456 -17.32 -2.80 -5.91
C THR A 456 -17.04 -3.78 -7.05
N LEU A 457 -17.55 -5.01 -6.96
CA LEU A 457 -17.38 -6.02 -8.01
C LEU A 457 -18.15 -5.68 -9.30
N LYS A 458 -19.22 -4.87 -9.22
CA LYS A 458 -19.96 -4.44 -10.42
C LYS A 458 -19.06 -3.66 -11.38
N GLY A 459 -19.09 -4.07 -12.66
CA GLY A 459 -18.23 -3.50 -13.70
C GLY A 459 -16.81 -4.08 -13.72
N MET A 460 -16.55 -5.12 -12.93
CA MET A 460 -15.28 -5.85 -12.95
C MET A 460 -15.33 -7.20 -13.70
N GLU A 461 -16.42 -7.50 -14.38
CA GLU A 461 -16.62 -8.78 -15.11
C GLU A 461 -15.55 -9.02 -16.18
N ASN A 462 -15.08 -7.95 -16.83
CA ASN A 462 -14.04 -8.02 -17.87
C ASN A 462 -12.62 -7.84 -17.32
N LYS A 463 -12.46 -7.62 -16.02
CA LYS A 463 -11.17 -7.46 -15.37
C LYS A 463 -10.51 -8.82 -15.14
N THR A 464 -9.19 -8.80 -15.05
CA THR A 464 -8.40 -9.96 -14.60
C THR A 464 -8.63 -10.23 -13.12
N SER A 465 -8.35 -11.46 -12.68
CA SER A 465 -8.43 -11.83 -11.27
C SER A 465 -7.59 -10.90 -10.37
N LYS A 466 -6.44 -10.47 -10.87
CA LYS A 466 -5.58 -9.51 -10.18
C LYS A 466 -6.26 -8.14 -10.02
N GLU A 467 -6.78 -7.59 -11.11
CA GLU A 467 -7.46 -6.29 -11.08
C GLU A 467 -8.71 -6.30 -10.19
N GLN A 468 -9.42 -7.44 -10.11
CA GLN A 468 -10.57 -7.60 -9.21
C GLN A 468 -10.16 -7.54 -7.73
N ILE A 469 -9.08 -8.22 -7.37
CA ILE A 469 -8.55 -8.21 -6.00
C ILE A 469 -7.97 -6.83 -5.66
N GLU A 470 -7.15 -6.23 -6.54
CA GLU A 470 -6.54 -4.91 -6.29
C GLU A 470 -7.61 -3.82 -6.18
N GLY A 471 -8.65 -3.87 -7.02
CA GLY A 471 -9.78 -2.95 -6.94
C GLY A 471 -10.59 -3.11 -5.65
N MET A 472 -10.74 -4.33 -5.16
CA MET A 472 -11.39 -4.58 -3.88
C MET A 472 -10.54 -4.08 -2.71
N LEU A 473 -9.22 -4.31 -2.73
CA LEU A 473 -8.30 -3.79 -1.71
C LEU A 473 -8.35 -2.26 -1.65
N GLU A 474 -8.36 -1.61 -2.79
CA GLU A 474 -8.47 -0.14 -2.85
C GLU A 474 -9.78 0.35 -2.25
N ALA A 475 -10.90 -0.33 -2.53
CA ALA A 475 -12.20 0.02 -1.96
C ALA A 475 -12.24 -0.18 -0.42
N VAL A 476 -11.61 -1.24 0.08
CA VAL A 476 -11.45 -1.47 1.53
C VAL A 476 -10.58 -0.38 2.15
N HIS A 477 -9.43 -0.07 1.56
CA HIS A 477 -8.54 0.99 2.06
C HIS A 477 -9.23 2.36 2.10
N GLN A 478 -10.04 2.68 1.09
CA GLN A 478 -10.81 3.93 1.07
C GLN A 478 -11.88 3.96 2.16
N HIS A 479 -12.44 2.82 2.55
CA HIS A 479 -13.41 2.71 3.64
C HIS A 479 -12.75 2.78 5.01
N VAL A 480 -11.72 1.97 5.23
CA VAL A 480 -11.03 1.80 6.52
C VAL A 480 -10.16 3.02 6.87
N LYS A 481 -9.48 3.61 5.88
CA LYS A 481 -8.52 4.71 6.05
C LYS A 481 -7.43 4.37 7.08
N ASP A 482 -7.40 5.11 8.21
CA ASP A 482 -6.39 4.98 9.27
C ASP A 482 -6.83 4.04 10.42
N ALA A 483 -7.99 3.37 10.32
CA ALA A 483 -8.43 2.43 11.37
C ALA A 483 -7.57 1.16 11.35
N GLU A 484 -7.29 0.61 12.53
CA GLU A 484 -6.54 -0.64 12.66
C GLU A 484 -7.33 -1.81 12.07
N GLN A 485 -6.65 -2.69 11.36
CA GLN A 485 -7.25 -3.90 10.82
C GLN A 485 -7.68 -4.84 11.96
N SER A 486 -8.96 -5.18 11.99
CA SER A 486 -9.57 -5.99 13.05
C SER A 486 -9.36 -7.49 12.86
N ASP A 487 -9.37 -7.97 11.61
CA ASP A 487 -9.21 -9.39 11.28
C ASP A 487 -8.35 -9.61 10.03
N ASP A 488 -7.93 -10.87 9.81
CA ASP A 488 -7.18 -11.25 8.62
C ASP A 488 -8.02 -10.99 7.37
N LEU A 489 -7.43 -10.35 6.37
CA LEU A 489 -8.10 -10.01 5.11
C LEU A 489 -7.61 -10.94 4.01
N THR A 490 -8.44 -11.90 3.64
CA THR A 490 -8.10 -12.88 2.62
C THR A 490 -9.11 -12.88 1.49
N MET A 491 -8.60 -12.81 0.28
CA MET A 491 -9.40 -12.88 -0.94
C MET A 491 -8.70 -13.71 -1.99
N ILE A 492 -9.46 -14.46 -2.74
CA ILE A 492 -8.99 -15.17 -3.93
C ILE A 492 -10.04 -15.11 -5.02
N THR A 493 -9.63 -14.75 -6.21
CA THR A 493 -10.47 -14.77 -7.41
C THR A 493 -9.96 -15.80 -8.38
N LEU A 494 -10.88 -16.54 -8.93
CA LEU A 494 -10.67 -17.53 -9.96
C LEU A 494 -11.59 -17.20 -11.14
N LYS A 495 -11.03 -16.88 -12.29
CA LYS A 495 -11.77 -16.64 -13.52
C LYS A 495 -11.60 -17.82 -14.46
N TYR A 496 -12.71 -18.46 -14.81
CA TYR A 496 -12.73 -19.59 -15.75
C TYR A 496 -12.77 -19.06 -17.17
N GLN A 497 -11.80 -19.44 -17.96
CA GLN A 497 -11.64 -19.01 -19.35
C GLN A 497 -11.47 -20.27 -20.22
N ARG A 498 -12.57 -20.89 -20.57
CA ARG A 498 -12.48 -22.07 -21.45
C ARG A 498 -11.96 -21.66 -22.81
N LYS A 499 -10.87 -22.28 -23.30
CA LYS A 499 -10.68 -22.41 -24.73
C LYS A 499 -11.80 -23.28 -25.30
N GLU A 500 -12.45 -22.82 -26.38
CA GLU A 500 -13.11 -23.77 -27.26
C GLU A 500 -12.02 -24.70 -27.80
N CYS A 501 -11.82 -25.78 -27.05
CA CYS A 501 -11.06 -26.89 -27.60
C CYS A 501 -11.86 -27.37 -28.79
N ASP A 502 -11.28 -27.30 -29.97
CA ASP A 502 -11.82 -27.95 -31.15
C ASP A 502 -12.07 -29.42 -30.76
N THR A 503 -13.32 -29.72 -30.38
CA THR A 503 -13.75 -31.06 -29.90
C THR A 503 -13.54 -32.14 -30.96
N LYS A 504 -13.01 -31.76 -32.13
CA LYS A 504 -12.71 -32.66 -33.22
C LYS A 504 -11.49 -33.57 -33.01
N PHE A 505 -10.66 -33.32 -31.97
CA PHE A 505 -9.39 -34.05 -31.80
C PHE A 505 -9.17 -34.72 -30.45
N TYR A 506 -10.19 -34.80 -29.55
CA TYR A 506 -10.01 -35.54 -28.31
C TYR A 506 -10.55 -36.97 -28.42
N ARG A 507 -9.64 -37.90 -28.59
CA ARG A 507 -9.93 -39.35 -28.44
C ARG A 507 -9.18 -39.87 -27.22
N LYS A 508 -9.85 -40.66 -26.39
CA LYS A 508 -9.28 -41.27 -25.17
C LYS A 508 -9.14 -42.77 -25.36
N LEU A 509 -7.91 -43.25 -25.29
CA LEU A 509 -7.62 -44.68 -25.18
C LEU A 509 -7.39 -45.02 -23.70
N THR A 510 -8.16 -45.98 -23.17
CA THR A 510 -7.97 -46.50 -21.83
C THR A 510 -7.27 -47.88 -21.97
N LEU A 511 -6.08 -47.96 -21.42
CA LEU A 511 -5.29 -49.22 -21.40
C LEU A 511 -5.28 -49.77 -19.98
N HIS A 512 -5.32 -51.08 -19.85
CA HIS A 512 -5.03 -51.75 -18.60
C HIS A 512 -3.50 -52.03 -18.56
N ASN A 513 -2.96 -52.25 -17.37
CA ASN A 513 -1.53 -52.52 -17.22
C ASN A 513 -1.20 -53.94 -17.70
N ASP A 514 -1.35 -54.19 -19.02
CA ASP A 514 -1.09 -55.46 -19.70
C ASP A 514 -0.37 -55.17 -21.02
N ILE A 515 0.80 -55.76 -21.19
CA ILE A 515 1.65 -55.58 -22.38
C ILE A 515 0.93 -55.99 -23.69
N ARG A 516 -0.07 -56.89 -23.60
CA ARG A 516 -0.89 -57.33 -24.72
C ARG A 516 -1.80 -56.24 -25.30
N GLU A 517 -1.96 -55.13 -24.59
CA GLU A 517 -2.73 -53.97 -25.05
C GLU A 517 -1.90 -52.97 -25.87
N THR A 518 -0.57 -53.19 -25.97
CA THR A 518 0.32 -52.31 -26.75
C THR A 518 -0.12 -52.13 -28.22
N PRO A 519 -0.63 -53.14 -28.93
CA PRO A 519 -1.13 -52.97 -30.29
C PRO A 519 -2.28 -51.95 -30.39
N LYS A 520 -3.13 -51.83 -29.36
CA LYS A 520 -4.21 -50.84 -29.33
C LYS A 520 -3.73 -49.40 -29.41
N ILE A 521 -2.47 -49.16 -29.02
CA ILE A 521 -1.86 -47.82 -29.15
C ILE A 521 -1.58 -47.52 -30.62
N ALA A 522 -1.04 -48.50 -31.36
CA ALA A 522 -0.77 -48.35 -32.79
C ALA A 522 -2.08 -48.13 -33.58
N ASP A 523 -3.10 -48.96 -33.34
CA ASP A 523 -4.40 -48.84 -33.97
C ASP A 523 -5.06 -47.49 -33.65
N PHE A 524 -4.91 -47.00 -32.39
CA PHE A 524 -5.43 -45.71 -31.98
C PHE A 524 -4.69 -44.54 -32.65
N MET A 525 -3.39 -44.66 -32.85
CA MET A 525 -2.58 -43.63 -33.53
C MET A 525 -2.87 -43.59 -35.03
N ASP A 526 -3.04 -44.73 -35.67
CA ASP A 526 -3.40 -44.84 -37.09
C ASP A 526 -4.80 -44.30 -37.41
N ASP A 527 -5.70 -44.29 -36.40
CA ASP A 527 -7.07 -43.77 -36.52
C ASP A 527 -7.14 -42.22 -36.32
N ILE A 528 -6.02 -41.60 -35.86
CA ILE A 528 -5.88 -40.16 -35.62
C ILE A 528 -5.20 -39.46 -36.82
N VAL A 529 -4.36 -40.15 -37.59
CA VAL A 529 -3.70 -39.67 -38.79
C VAL A 529 -4.65 -39.77 -39.99
#